data_9f8ed3ac3e2de1279dbc113011f4b0b4
#
_entry.id   9f8ed3ac3e2de1279dbc113011f4b0b4
#
_cell.length_a   1.000
_cell.length_b   1.000
_cell.length_c   1.000
_cell.angle_alpha   90.00
_cell.angle_beta   90.00
_cell.angle_gamma   90.00
#
_symmetry.space_group_name_H-M   'P 1'
#
loop_
_entity.id
_entity.type
_entity.pdbx_description
1 polymer ?
#
loop_
_entity_poly.entity_id
_entity_poly.type
_entity_poly.pdbx_seq_one_letter_code
_entity_poly.pdbx_strand_id
1 'polypeptide(L)'
;MRVRRLKKHPAALEISAFLNLIVVLVPFLLSTAVFTRLAVMDLSLPAQSSNKLEQLKGNDLKLEIVIRPEALEVGDRIGGLIQRIEKKDGHHDVKALNTLMHSVKQKFPETRTASVLSEFDTSYEVLVQVMDAVRAGRSTNGGPKLVRVELFPDVSVGDAPVRTKASS
;
A
#
# COMPACT_ATOMS: atom_id res chain seq x y z
N MET A 1 29.73 16.83 -77.16
CA MET A 1 29.13 17.13 -75.87
C MET A 1 29.46 15.99 -74.87
N ARG A 2 30.31 16.23 -73.90
CA ARG A 2 30.73 15.23 -72.94
C ARG A 2 29.89 15.33 -71.68
N VAL A 3 28.95 14.41 -71.48
CA VAL A 3 28.08 14.37 -70.30
C VAL A 3 28.91 13.92 -69.11
N ARG A 4 29.09 14.82 -68.12
CA ARG A 4 29.81 14.58 -66.90
C ARG A 4 28.92 13.77 -65.93
N ARG A 5 29.17 12.46 -65.80
CA ARG A 5 28.46 11.63 -64.83
C ARG A 5 28.88 12.09 -63.43
N LEU A 6 27.94 12.64 -62.70
CA LEU A 6 28.05 12.88 -61.26
C LEU A 6 28.18 11.52 -60.54
N LYS A 7 29.35 11.28 -59.93
CA LYS A 7 29.53 10.14 -59.00
C LYS A 7 28.61 10.40 -57.80
N LYS A 8 27.55 9.59 -57.65
CA LYS A 8 26.79 9.49 -56.43
C LYS A 8 27.69 8.91 -55.37
N HIS A 9 28.12 9.70 -54.39
CA HIS A 9 28.71 9.17 -53.16
C HIS A 9 27.61 8.38 -52.49
N PRO A 10 27.81 7.10 -52.10
CA PRO A 10 26.91 6.41 -51.23
C PRO A 10 26.85 7.24 -49.94
N ALA A 11 25.65 7.57 -49.50
CA ALA A 11 25.45 8.23 -48.23
C ALA A 11 26.04 7.30 -47.16
N ALA A 12 27.21 7.65 -46.64
CA ALA A 12 27.73 7.02 -45.46
C ALA A 12 26.69 7.29 -44.37
N LEU A 13 25.98 6.25 -43.99
CA LEU A 13 25.12 6.30 -42.82
C LEU A 13 26.00 6.76 -41.64
N GLU A 14 25.75 7.97 -41.18
CA GLU A 14 26.46 8.52 -40.03
C GLU A 14 26.03 7.79 -38.78
N ILE A 15 26.59 6.58 -38.57
CA ILE A 15 26.36 5.72 -37.43
C ILE A 15 26.60 6.49 -36.12
N SER A 16 27.57 7.41 -36.12
CA SER A 16 27.90 8.24 -34.98
C SER A 16 26.74 9.17 -34.60
N ALA A 17 26.05 9.78 -35.56
CA ALA A 17 24.90 10.64 -35.30
C ALA A 17 23.72 9.83 -34.77
N PHE A 18 23.52 8.63 -35.31
CA PHE A 18 22.48 7.70 -34.86
C PHE A 18 22.75 7.20 -33.43
N LEU A 19 24.01 6.81 -33.12
CA LEU A 19 24.39 6.41 -31.77
C LEU A 19 24.23 7.56 -30.75
N ASN A 20 24.58 8.78 -31.14
CA ASN A 20 24.42 9.94 -30.27
C ASN A 20 22.94 10.20 -29.97
N LEU A 21 22.05 10.04 -30.96
CA LEU A 21 20.62 10.16 -30.78
C LEU A 21 20.09 9.09 -29.81
N ILE A 22 20.52 7.83 -29.95
CA ILE A 22 20.09 6.75 -29.05
C ILE A 22 20.57 6.98 -27.63
N VAL A 23 21.79 7.43 -27.41
CA VAL A 23 22.37 7.68 -26.09
C VAL A 23 21.56 8.76 -25.34
N VAL A 24 20.95 9.70 -26.04
CA VAL A 24 20.09 10.73 -25.44
C VAL A 24 18.64 10.22 -25.26
N LEU A 25 18.11 9.50 -26.25
CA LEU A 25 16.72 9.04 -26.21
C LEU A 25 16.48 7.94 -25.18
N VAL A 26 17.40 6.99 -25.00
CA VAL A 26 17.21 5.86 -24.07
C VAL A 26 17.07 6.33 -22.61
N PRO A 27 17.93 7.20 -22.05
CA PRO A 27 17.73 7.73 -20.72
C PRO A 27 16.45 8.54 -20.57
N PHE A 28 16.06 9.29 -21.59
CA PHE A 28 14.83 10.06 -21.60
C PHE A 28 13.59 9.14 -21.58
N LEU A 29 13.57 8.07 -22.38
CA LEU A 29 12.50 7.08 -22.38
C LEU A 29 12.43 6.31 -21.04
N LEU A 30 13.58 5.96 -20.45
CA LEU A 30 13.63 5.33 -19.13
C LEU A 30 13.09 6.28 -18.05
N SER A 31 13.46 7.57 -18.13
CA SER A 31 12.95 8.58 -17.19
C SER A 31 11.43 8.71 -17.30
N THR A 32 10.87 8.79 -18.50
CA THR A 32 9.41 8.86 -18.69
C THR A 32 8.70 7.57 -18.27
N ALA A 33 9.30 6.40 -18.51
CA ALA A 33 8.74 5.11 -18.09
C ALA A 33 8.68 4.94 -16.56
N VAL A 34 9.64 5.53 -15.83
CA VAL A 34 9.64 5.50 -14.36
C VAL A 34 8.51 6.36 -13.79
N PHE A 35 8.19 7.48 -14.42
CA PHE A 35 7.10 8.36 -13.96
C PHE A 35 5.68 7.86 -14.32
N THR A 36 5.52 6.88 -15.18
CA THR A 36 4.20 6.28 -15.49
C THR A 36 3.69 5.31 -14.43
N ARG A 37 4.42 5.09 -13.34
CA ARG A 37 3.84 4.51 -12.12
C ARG A 37 3.07 5.57 -11.34
N LEU A 38 2.18 6.28 -12.01
CA LEU A 38 1.11 7.01 -11.36
C LEU A 38 0.23 5.94 -10.69
N ALA A 39 0.25 5.95 -9.37
CA ALA A 39 -0.68 5.20 -8.56
C ALA A 39 -2.10 5.57 -9.02
N VAL A 40 -2.75 4.66 -9.71
CA VAL A 40 -4.20 4.71 -9.86
C VAL A 40 -4.74 4.45 -8.46
N MET A 41 -5.01 5.52 -7.72
CA MET A 41 -5.81 5.43 -6.53
C MET A 41 -7.25 5.21 -7.01
N ASP A 42 -7.69 3.96 -7.06
CA ASP A 42 -9.10 3.65 -7.13
C ASP A 42 -9.75 4.20 -5.86
N LEU A 43 -10.35 5.38 -5.99
CA LEU A 43 -11.23 5.94 -4.98
C LEU A 43 -12.51 5.10 -4.96
N SER A 44 -12.45 3.98 -4.27
CA SER A 44 -13.66 3.25 -3.92
C SER A 44 -14.35 3.98 -2.80
N LEU A 45 -15.41 4.73 -3.12
CA LEU A 45 -16.29 5.38 -2.13
C LEU A 45 -16.77 4.33 -1.13
N PRO A 46 -16.68 4.61 0.19
CA PRO A 46 -17.11 3.68 1.21
C PRO A 46 -18.63 3.58 1.22
N ALA A 47 -19.16 2.55 0.57
CA ALA A 47 -20.50 2.09 0.89
C ALA A 47 -20.43 1.39 2.25
N GLN A 48 -21.16 1.93 3.22
CA GLN A 48 -21.36 1.33 4.53
C GLN A 48 -22.00 -0.05 4.34
N SER A 49 -21.24 -1.11 4.50
CA SER A 49 -21.81 -2.44 4.65
C SER A 49 -20.81 -3.39 5.31
N SER A 50 -21.29 -3.98 6.37
CA SER A 50 -20.65 -4.95 7.25
C SER A 50 -20.23 -6.28 6.59
N ASN A 51 -20.30 -6.43 5.28
CA ASN A 51 -20.00 -7.65 4.54
C ASN A 51 -18.78 -7.57 3.62
N LYS A 52 -17.92 -6.53 3.77
CA LYS A 52 -16.75 -6.38 2.89
C LYS A 52 -15.69 -7.48 3.07
N LEU A 53 -15.60 -8.09 4.25
CA LEU A 53 -14.68 -9.20 4.50
C LEU A 53 -15.03 -10.46 3.69
N GLU A 54 -16.28 -10.62 3.25
CA GLU A 54 -16.68 -11.78 2.43
C GLU A 54 -16.36 -11.59 0.94
N GLN A 55 -16.14 -10.37 0.51
CA GLN A 55 -15.85 -10.04 -0.90
C GLN A 55 -14.37 -10.10 -1.26
N LEU A 56 -13.48 -10.20 -0.26
CA LEU A 56 -12.04 -10.36 -0.48
C LEU A 56 -11.79 -11.79 -0.98
N LYS A 57 -11.63 -11.93 -2.27
CA LYS A 57 -11.33 -13.21 -2.91
C LYS A 57 -9.83 -13.50 -2.78
N GLY A 58 -9.52 -14.58 -2.08
CA GLY A 58 -8.24 -15.27 -2.22
C GLY A 58 -7.10 -14.75 -1.36
N ASN A 59 -5.99 -15.37 -1.52
CA ASN A 59 -4.76 -15.43 -0.72
C ASN A 59 -3.93 -14.13 -0.69
N ASP A 60 -4.38 -13.05 -1.29
CA ASP A 60 -3.58 -11.83 -1.51
C ASP A 60 -4.02 -10.62 -0.66
N LEU A 61 -4.54 -10.86 0.54
CA LEU A 61 -4.86 -9.76 1.46
C LEU A 61 -3.59 -8.94 1.77
N LYS A 62 -3.60 -7.68 1.37
CA LYS A 62 -2.57 -6.69 1.72
C LYS A 62 -3.12 -5.79 2.81
N LEU A 63 -3.07 -6.30 4.04
CA LEU A 63 -3.63 -5.63 5.21
C LEU A 63 -2.90 -4.32 5.49
N GLU A 64 -3.65 -3.23 5.53
CA GLU A 64 -3.17 -1.90 5.90
C GLU A 64 -3.97 -1.35 7.08
N ILE A 65 -3.25 -0.81 8.06
CA ILE A 65 -3.82 -0.13 9.21
C ILE A 65 -3.33 1.32 9.17
N VAL A 66 -4.22 2.26 8.96
CA VAL A 66 -3.88 3.68 8.91
C VAL A 66 -4.26 4.32 10.25
N ILE A 67 -3.28 4.93 10.90
CA ILE A 67 -3.48 5.67 12.15
C ILE A 67 -3.85 7.11 11.79
N ARG A 68 -5.10 7.48 12.07
CA ARG A 68 -5.60 8.84 11.89
C ARG A 68 -5.76 9.53 13.24
N PRO A 69 -5.79 10.88 13.31
CA PRO A 69 -5.98 11.60 14.56
C PRO A 69 -7.25 11.20 15.30
N GLU A 70 -8.32 10.82 14.61
CA GLU A 70 -9.63 10.52 15.19
C GLU A 70 -10.02 9.05 15.17
N ALA A 71 -9.33 8.21 14.40
CA ALA A 71 -9.72 6.81 14.18
C ALA A 71 -8.56 5.93 13.71
N LEU A 72 -8.73 4.62 13.82
CA LEU A 72 -7.92 3.64 13.11
C LEU A 72 -8.71 3.15 11.88
N GLU A 73 -8.12 3.22 10.72
CA GLU A 73 -8.70 2.74 9.48
C GLU A 73 -8.01 1.42 9.10
N VAL A 74 -8.76 0.34 9.10
CA VAL A 74 -8.27 -0.98 8.69
C VAL A 74 -8.81 -1.27 7.31
N GLY A 75 -7.94 -1.60 6.39
CA GLY A 75 -8.30 -1.85 5.00
C GLY A 75 -7.43 -2.90 4.34
N ASP A 76 -7.82 -3.27 3.15
CA ASP A 76 -6.98 -3.95 2.19
C ASP A 76 -6.51 -2.94 1.15
N ARG A 77 -5.25 -2.97 0.81
CA ARG A 77 -4.66 -2.05 -0.17
C ARG A 77 -5.38 -2.06 -1.52
N ILE A 78 -5.94 -3.20 -1.89
CA ILE A 78 -6.65 -3.40 -3.16
C ILE A 78 -8.16 -3.31 -2.95
N GLY A 79 -8.68 -3.94 -1.89
CA GLY A 79 -10.11 -4.04 -1.59
C GLY A 79 -10.70 -2.82 -0.86
N GLY A 80 -9.86 -1.87 -0.45
CA GLY A 80 -10.27 -0.65 0.23
C GLY A 80 -10.57 -0.83 1.71
N LEU A 81 -11.30 0.11 2.30
CA LEU A 81 -11.58 0.15 3.74
C LEU A 81 -12.44 -1.03 4.18
N ILE A 82 -11.95 -1.82 5.12
CA ILE A 82 -12.66 -2.93 5.77
C ILE A 82 -13.49 -2.38 6.94
N GLN A 83 -12.82 -1.68 7.87
CA GLN A 83 -13.46 -1.13 9.05
C GLN A 83 -12.75 0.12 9.56
N ARG A 84 -13.53 1.07 10.05
CA ARG A 84 -13.05 2.24 10.77
C ARG A 84 -13.38 2.08 12.25
N ILE A 85 -12.38 2.26 13.11
CA ILE A 85 -12.47 2.17 14.57
C ILE A 85 -12.24 3.57 15.10
N GLU A 86 -13.28 4.19 15.64
CA GLU A 86 -13.19 5.53 16.20
C GLU A 86 -12.50 5.52 17.57
N LYS A 87 -11.94 6.65 17.96
CA LYS A 87 -11.39 6.83 19.30
C LYS A 87 -12.49 6.66 20.37
N LYS A 88 -12.07 6.09 21.47
CA LYS A 88 -12.89 5.99 22.67
C LYS A 88 -12.18 6.71 23.82
N ASP A 89 -12.88 7.60 24.49
CA ASP A 89 -12.32 8.37 25.62
C ASP A 89 -11.01 9.11 25.26
N GLY A 90 -10.91 9.63 24.04
CA GLY A 90 -9.72 10.33 23.54
C GLY A 90 -8.54 9.44 23.15
N HIS A 91 -8.65 8.13 23.29
CA HIS A 91 -7.61 7.16 22.95
C HIS A 91 -8.05 6.23 21.81
N HIS A 92 -7.10 5.73 21.06
CA HIS A 92 -7.39 4.70 20.05
C HIS A 92 -7.82 3.40 20.72
N ASP A 93 -8.91 2.80 20.25
CA ASP A 93 -9.40 1.52 20.78
C ASP A 93 -8.59 0.35 20.22
N VAL A 94 -7.43 0.14 20.83
CA VAL A 94 -6.48 -0.95 20.49
C VAL A 94 -7.10 -2.32 20.75
N LYS A 95 -8.05 -2.43 21.67
CA LYS A 95 -8.74 -3.69 21.96
C LYS A 95 -9.69 -4.07 20.83
N ALA A 96 -10.45 -3.11 20.33
CA ALA A 96 -11.30 -3.33 19.16
C ALA A 96 -10.47 -3.68 17.91
N LEU A 97 -9.31 -3.02 17.73
CA LEU A 97 -8.37 -3.38 16.67
C LEU A 97 -7.90 -4.82 16.80
N ASN A 98 -7.45 -5.24 17.97
CA ASN A 98 -6.97 -6.61 18.19
C ASN A 98 -8.07 -7.66 17.92
N THR A 99 -9.31 -7.39 18.34
CA THR A 99 -10.47 -8.26 18.05
C THR A 99 -10.70 -8.37 16.54
N LEU A 100 -10.62 -7.26 15.83
CA LEU A 100 -10.72 -7.25 14.37
C LEU A 100 -9.59 -8.05 13.71
N MET A 101 -8.34 -7.89 14.20
CA MET A 101 -7.18 -8.65 13.70
C MET A 101 -7.36 -10.15 13.86
N HIS A 102 -7.93 -10.60 14.97
CA HIS A 102 -8.29 -12.00 15.16
C HIS A 102 -9.30 -12.49 14.10
N SER A 103 -10.33 -11.72 13.84
CA SER A 103 -11.35 -12.05 12.84
C SER A 103 -10.76 -12.09 11.42
N VAL A 104 -9.87 -11.15 11.10
CA VAL A 104 -9.16 -11.14 9.82
C VAL A 104 -8.24 -12.36 9.70
N LYS A 105 -7.50 -12.69 10.76
CA LYS A 105 -6.59 -13.85 10.79
C LYS A 105 -7.33 -15.18 10.63
N GLN A 106 -8.52 -15.30 11.18
CA GLN A 106 -9.38 -16.49 11.00
C GLN A 106 -9.80 -16.67 9.53
N LYS A 107 -10.06 -15.59 8.82
CA LYS A 107 -10.43 -15.61 7.39
C LYS A 107 -9.22 -15.77 6.47
N PHE A 108 -8.08 -15.26 6.86
CA PHE A 108 -6.83 -15.25 6.08
C PHE A 108 -5.67 -15.84 6.91
N PRO A 109 -5.69 -17.14 7.20
CA PRO A 109 -4.70 -17.77 8.08
C PRO A 109 -3.27 -17.70 7.54
N GLU A 110 -3.10 -17.71 6.22
CA GLU A 110 -1.79 -17.69 5.57
C GLU A 110 -1.15 -16.29 5.53
N THR A 111 -1.94 -15.23 5.67
CA THR A 111 -1.41 -13.86 5.65
C THR A 111 -0.60 -13.59 6.90
N ARG A 112 0.69 -13.25 6.74
CA ARG A 112 1.61 -12.95 7.83
C ARG A 112 2.01 -11.48 7.90
N THR A 113 1.80 -10.76 6.81
CA THR A 113 2.24 -9.37 6.64
C THR A 113 1.11 -8.39 6.91
N ALA A 114 1.45 -7.26 7.52
CA ALA A 114 0.58 -6.10 7.68
C ALA A 114 1.40 -4.82 7.55
N SER A 115 0.78 -3.75 7.04
CA SER A 115 1.39 -2.43 6.97
C SER A 115 0.68 -1.48 7.93
N VAL A 116 1.44 -0.83 8.80
CA VAL A 116 0.94 0.23 9.68
C VAL A 116 1.39 1.56 9.11
N LEU A 117 0.44 2.40 8.74
CA LEU A 117 0.67 3.71 8.15
C LEU A 117 0.29 4.79 9.16
N SER A 118 1.23 5.70 9.45
CA SER A 118 1.03 6.76 10.44
C SER A 118 1.06 8.14 9.80
N GLU A 119 0.26 9.06 10.31
CA GLU A 119 0.41 10.48 9.99
C GLU A 119 1.63 11.07 10.72
N PHE A 120 2.15 12.17 10.20
CA PHE A 120 3.38 12.82 10.69
C PHE A 120 3.32 13.20 12.19
N ASP A 121 2.14 13.53 12.70
CA ASP A 121 1.89 13.95 14.09
C ASP A 121 1.52 12.79 15.02
N THR A 122 1.56 11.55 14.53
CA THR A 122 1.26 10.36 15.35
C THR A 122 2.34 10.15 16.39
N SER A 123 1.95 10.07 17.67
CA SER A 123 2.90 9.79 18.73
C SER A 123 3.48 8.39 18.62
N TYR A 124 4.76 8.25 18.95
CA TYR A 124 5.45 6.95 18.94
C TYR A 124 4.77 5.91 19.82
N GLU A 125 4.21 6.32 20.95
CA GLU A 125 3.48 5.43 21.86
C GLU A 125 2.26 4.80 21.18
N VAL A 126 1.46 5.59 20.45
CA VAL A 126 0.31 5.08 19.70
C VAL A 126 0.75 4.13 18.60
N LEU A 127 1.81 4.47 17.88
CA LEU A 127 2.37 3.61 16.85
C LEU A 127 2.75 2.24 17.41
N VAL A 128 3.48 2.20 18.52
CA VAL A 128 3.91 0.95 19.15
C VAL A 128 2.71 0.14 19.66
N GLN A 129 1.73 0.79 20.29
CA GLN A 129 0.51 0.11 20.75
C GLN A 129 -0.27 -0.53 19.62
N VAL A 130 -0.40 0.16 18.48
CA VAL A 130 -1.07 -0.37 17.29
C VAL A 130 -0.27 -1.53 16.70
N MET A 131 1.05 -1.39 16.58
CA MET A 131 1.90 -2.47 16.07
C MET A 131 1.80 -3.73 16.95
N ASP A 132 1.84 -3.59 18.26
CA ASP A 132 1.72 -4.72 19.18
C ASP A 132 0.35 -5.41 19.05
N ALA A 133 -0.72 -4.64 18.88
CA ALA A 133 -2.06 -5.18 18.71
C ALA A 133 -2.22 -5.93 17.37
N VAL A 134 -1.49 -5.51 16.34
CA VAL A 134 -1.48 -6.17 15.02
C VAL A 134 -0.63 -7.43 15.04
N ARG A 135 0.54 -7.38 15.70
CA ARG A 135 1.48 -8.53 15.73
C ARG A 135 0.97 -9.71 16.54
N ALA A 136 0.34 -9.43 17.67
CA ALA A 136 -0.05 -10.49 18.57
C ALA A 136 -1.38 -10.18 19.28
N GLY A 137 -2.15 -11.23 19.47
CA GLY A 137 -3.38 -11.20 20.24
C GLY A 137 -3.29 -12.09 21.47
N ARG A 138 -4.27 -11.95 22.35
CA ARG A 138 -4.48 -12.85 23.47
C ARG A 138 -5.69 -13.71 23.13
N SER A 139 -5.50 -15.02 23.08
CA SER A 139 -6.58 -15.98 22.87
C SER A 139 -6.65 -16.97 24.02
N THR A 140 -7.85 -17.32 24.39
CA THR A 140 -8.12 -18.46 25.27
C THR A 140 -8.38 -19.67 24.39
N ASN A 141 -7.35 -20.39 23.98
CA ASN A 141 -7.48 -21.64 23.23
C ASN A 141 -8.09 -22.74 24.13
N GLY A 142 -9.37 -22.58 24.53
CA GLY A 142 -10.12 -23.59 25.29
C GLY A 142 -9.65 -23.84 26.72
N GLY A 143 -8.68 -23.08 27.23
CA GLY A 143 -8.15 -23.21 28.59
C GLY A 143 -8.24 -21.91 29.40
N PRO A 144 -8.08 -21.97 30.73
CA PRO A 144 -8.17 -20.80 31.61
C PRO A 144 -6.96 -19.83 31.49
N LYS A 145 -5.94 -20.16 30.72
CA LYS A 145 -4.76 -19.33 30.52
C LYS A 145 -4.86 -18.55 29.18
N LEU A 146 -4.69 -17.23 29.28
CA LEU A 146 -4.49 -16.36 28.11
C LEU A 146 -3.12 -16.68 27.48
N VAL A 147 -3.15 -17.22 26.27
CA VAL A 147 -1.95 -17.49 25.47
C VAL A 147 -1.78 -16.38 24.46
N ARG A 148 -0.56 -15.88 24.32
CA ARG A 148 -0.20 -14.93 23.28
C ARG A 148 -0.14 -15.68 21.94
N VAL A 149 -0.97 -15.28 20.99
CA VAL A 149 -1.02 -15.85 19.64
C VAL A 149 -0.47 -14.82 18.68
N GLU A 150 0.46 -15.24 17.83
CA GLU A 150 0.94 -14.40 16.73
C GLU A 150 -0.16 -14.26 15.66
N LEU A 151 -0.46 -13.02 15.27
CA LEU A 151 -1.43 -12.71 14.24
C LEU A 151 -0.72 -12.36 12.93
N PHE A 152 -0.10 -11.18 12.89
CA PHE A 152 0.66 -10.69 11.75
C PHE A 152 2.07 -10.31 12.21
N PRO A 153 3.02 -11.26 12.24
CA PRO A 153 4.36 -11.02 12.80
C PRO A 153 5.18 -10.02 11.97
N ASP A 154 4.96 -10.00 10.65
CA ASP A 154 5.74 -9.21 9.71
C ASP A 154 5.06 -7.84 9.49
N VAL A 155 5.29 -6.91 10.42
CA VAL A 155 4.72 -5.55 10.35
C VAL A 155 5.72 -4.60 9.72
N SER A 156 5.31 -3.93 8.64
CA SER A 156 6.00 -2.78 8.05
C SER A 156 5.38 -1.47 8.49
N VAL A 157 6.20 -0.42 8.59
CA VAL A 157 5.74 0.92 8.95
C VAL A 157 5.98 1.86 7.76
N GLY A 158 5.04 2.75 7.51
CA GLY A 158 5.11 3.74 6.45
C GLY A 158 4.29 4.99 6.75
N ASP A 159 4.34 5.93 5.83
CA ASP A 159 3.58 7.18 5.93
C ASP A 159 2.15 6.99 5.44
N ALA A 160 1.21 7.56 6.19
CA ALA A 160 -0.20 7.55 5.79
C ALA A 160 -0.43 8.47 4.57
N PRO A 161 -1.26 8.03 3.61
CA PRO A 161 -1.61 8.88 2.48
C PRO A 161 -2.32 10.15 2.96
N VAL A 162 -1.94 11.28 2.36
CA VAL A 162 -2.52 12.59 2.68
C VAL A 162 -4.01 12.57 2.38
N ARG A 163 -4.84 12.94 3.35
CA ARG A 163 -6.27 13.16 3.11
C ARG A 163 -6.46 14.34 2.18
N THR A 164 -6.92 14.09 0.98
CA THR A 164 -7.54 15.16 0.18
C THR A 164 -8.82 15.52 0.90
N LYS A 165 -8.84 16.69 1.58
CA LYS A 165 -10.06 17.24 2.18
C LYS A 165 -11.08 17.40 1.06
N ALA A 166 -12.11 16.56 1.04
CA ALA A 166 -13.26 16.82 0.21
C ALA A 166 -13.81 18.20 0.68
N SER A 167 -13.68 19.20 -0.18
CA SER A 167 -14.31 20.51 0.05
C SER A 167 -15.81 20.31 0.06
N SER A 168 -16.41 20.64 1.19
CA SER A 168 -17.87 20.80 1.35
C SER A 168 -18.35 21.91 0.46
#